data_9cedf3d034707f8a85d4511e898df986
#
_entry.id   9cedf3d034707f8a85d4511e898df986
#
_cell.length_a   1.000
_cell.length_b   1.000
_cell.length_c   1.000
_cell.angle_alpha   90.00
_cell.angle_beta   90.00
_cell.angle_gamma   90.00
#
_symmetry.space_group_name_H-M   'P 1'
#
loop_
_entity.id
_entity.type
_entity.pdbx_description
1 polymer ?
#
loop_
_entity_poly.entity_id
_entity_poly.type
_entity_poly.pdbx_seq_one_letter_code
_entity_poly.pdbx_strand_id
1 'polypeptide(L)'
;MHYLDALRAFVMSIGVVLHASLTAGVHHWAPQAVTTFSHLFRMKLFIIIGGYFFALQAAKIGSRAVTKDRIRRLGVPIMVFLLIFNPITIYIWNAREDQYPEVYYYAFNMPGEYLNTHGAGWHLHIWFLVVLLVYCVALSGFTLLIKISPFNNVVAFLEKMPNWLILIILAVTTSGLFAVGRALHFLLFQNLTKEGPFNYIVQATLTYAPFFALGIVFYNSKKVFSAMHSVSIFQTIVSWIFLAAVWSNGRSISTTIGFAPSEAVRHFAQEFAGFYICCIMFFVFSRYVIKQNKAVRYLSDSSYTVYLFHIFVLVCVDWLLFSFTVNRLIVYIVSIPMAYAVCLALHRYIVTPSPMLSLLFNGKSLRTP
;
A
#
# COMPACT_ATOMS: atom_id res chain seq x y z
N MET A 1 -4.63 19.88 -6.54
CA MET A 1 -5.14 18.61 -5.97
C MET A 1 -4.46 18.27 -4.63
N HIS A 2 -4.37 19.27 -3.77
CA HIS A 2 -3.63 19.17 -2.49
C HIS A 2 -4.15 18.09 -1.54
N TYR A 3 -5.47 17.79 -1.59
CA TYR A 3 -6.06 16.78 -0.72
C TYR A 3 -5.56 15.34 -0.99
N LEU A 4 -5.22 14.99 -2.25
CA LEU A 4 -4.65 13.67 -2.57
C LEU A 4 -3.23 13.50 -2.00
N ASP A 5 -2.45 14.58 -2.02
CA ASP A 5 -1.11 14.57 -1.41
C ASP A 5 -1.22 14.48 0.11
N ALA A 6 -2.17 15.20 0.72
CA ALA A 6 -2.45 15.12 2.14
C ALA A 6 -2.99 13.73 2.54
N LEU A 7 -3.89 13.15 1.74
CA LEU A 7 -4.42 11.82 1.95
C LEU A 7 -3.29 10.78 1.89
N ARG A 8 -2.38 10.89 0.93
CA ARG A 8 -1.22 10.00 0.83
C ARG A 8 -0.31 10.11 2.06
N ALA A 9 -0.03 11.33 2.53
CA ALA A 9 0.75 11.56 3.75
C ALA A 9 0.05 10.97 4.99
N PHE A 10 -1.25 11.16 5.13
CA PHE A 10 -2.05 10.59 6.22
C PHE A 10 -2.03 9.05 6.22
N VAL A 11 -2.28 8.44 5.06
CA VAL A 11 -2.28 6.97 4.92
C VAL A 11 -0.89 6.40 5.21
N MET A 12 0.18 7.14 4.87
CA MET A 12 1.55 6.80 5.25
C MET A 12 1.72 6.84 6.77
N SER A 13 1.17 7.87 7.43
CA SER A 13 1.25 8.00 8.89
C SER A 13 0.64 6.80 9.61
N ILE A 14 -0.53 6.34 9.16
CA ILE A 14 -1.13 5.10 9.67
C ILE A 14 -0.21 3.89 9.45
N GLY A 15 0.56 3.88 8.35
CA GLY A 15 1.54 2.84 8.07
C GLY A 15 2.64 2.75 9.12
N VAL A 16 3.16 3.89 9.58
CA VAL A 16 4.16 3.93 10.66
C VAL A 16 3.59 3.38 11.95
N VAL A 17 2.35 3.78 12.32
CA VAL A 17 1.66 3.28 13.52
C VAL A 17 1.47 1.75 13.48
N LEU A 18 1.07 1.22 12.32
CA LEU A 18 0.92 -0.21 12.11
C LEU A 18 2.26 -0.94 12.27
N HIS A 19 3.31 -0.46 11.57
CA HIS A 19 4.60 -1.13 11.62
C HIS A 19 5.26 -1.03 12.98
N ALA A 20 5.03 0.04 13.75
CA ALA A 20 5.47 0.13 15.14
C ALA A 20 4.85 -0.97 16.01
N SER A 21 3.58 -1.37 15.80
CA SER A 21 2.97 -2.47 16.55
C SER A 21 3.62 -3.83 16.22
N LEU A 22 4.03 -4.02 14.97
CA LEU A 22 4.71 -5.24 14.53
C LEU A 22 6.14 -5.30 15.07
N THR A 23 6.91 -4.22 14.92
CA THR A 23 8.31 -4.18 15.36
C THR A 23 8.45 -4.27 16.88
N ALA A 24 7.56 -3.63 17.65
CA ALA A 24 7.52 -3.75 19.10
C ALA A 24 6.91 -5.09 19.59
N GLY A 25 6.27 -5.87 18.71
CA GLY A 25 5.65 -7.15 19.07
C GLY A 25 4.52 -7.01 20.09
N VAL A 26 3.64 -6.00 19.89
CA VAL A 26 2.56 -5.71 20.87
C VAL A 26 1.32 -6.55 20.59
N HIS A 27 0.92 -7.36 21.57
CA HIS A 27 -0.29 -8.19 21.54
C HIS A 27 -1.44 -7.56 22.34
N HIS A 28 -1.69 -6.26 22.16
CA HIS A 28 -2.79 -5.54 22.80
C HIS A 28 -3.90 -5.25 21.79
N TRP A 29 -5.17 -5.28 22.24
CA TRP A 29 -6.33 -5.12 21.36
C TRP A 29 -6.34 -3.81 20.57
N ALA A 30 -5.90 -2.69 21.16
CA ALA A 30 -5.96 -1.38 20.51
C ALA A 30 -4.99 -1.26 19.31
N PRO A 31 -3.67 -1.57 19.41
CA PRO A 31 -2.80 -1.68 18.24
C PRO A 31 -3.29 -2.68 17.20
N GLN A 32 -3.82 -3.83 17.62
CA GLN A 32 -4.38 -4.83 16.69
C GLN A 32 -5.59 -4.29 15.93
N ALA A 33 -6.49 -3.56 16.58
CA ALA A 33 -7.63 -2.91 15.94
C ALA A 33 -7.19 -1.90 14.88
N VAL A 34 -6.19 -1.05 15.19
CA VAL A 34 -5.60 -0.10 14.22
C VAL A 34 -4.98 -0.84 13.04
N THR A 35 -4.26 -1.92 13.29
CA THR A 35 -3.65 -2.76 12.25
C THR A 35 -4.73 -3.36 11.35
N THR A 36 -5.74 -4.01 11.90
CA THR A 36 -6.85 -4.65 11.17
C THR A 36 -7.62 -3.62 10.34
N PHE A 37 -7.98 -2.48 10.96
CA PHE A 37 -8.68 -1.40 10.25
C PHE A 37 -7.83 -0.83 9.11
N SER A 38 -6.55 -0.60 9.34
CA SER A 38 -5.62 -0.09 8.33
C SER A 38 -5.51 -0.99 7.10
N HIS A 39 -5.50 -2.31 7.29
CA HIS A 39 -5.46 -3.28 6.18
C HIS A 39 -6.67 -3.18 5.25
N LEU A 40 -7.83 -2.76 5.75
CA LEU A 40 -9.04 -2.64 4.94
C LEU A 40 -8.96 -1.60 3.83
N PHE A 41 -8.16 -0.54 3.97
CA PHE A 41 -8.19 0.56 2.99
C PHE A 41 -6.81 1.11 2.57
N ARG A 42 -5.79 1.03 3.44
CA ARG A 42 -4.52 1.73 3.25
C ARG A 42 -3.87 1.43 1.90
N MET A 43 -3.67 0.15 1.60
CA MET A 43 -2.98 -0.24 0.36
C MET A 43 -3.81 0.06 -0.88
N LYS A 44 -5.14 -0.11 -0.80
CA LYS A 44 -6.06 0.23 -1.89
C LYS A 44 -5.98 1.72 -2.24
N LEU A 45 -6.03 2.61 -1.24
CA LEU A 45 -5.89 4.05 -1.45
C LEU A 45 -4.58 4.41 -2.12
N PHE A 46 -3.45 3.87 -1.65
CA PHE A 46 -2.16 4.12 -2.30
C PHE A 46 -2.14 3.67 -3.75
N ILE A 47 -2.67 2.50 -4.05
CA ILE A 47 -2.70 1.93 -5.40
C ILE A 47 -3.64 2.74 -6.31
N ILE A 48 -4.84 3.12 -5.84
CA ILE A 48 -5.78 3.98 -6.59
C ILE A 48 -5.12 5.33 -6.91
N ILE A 49 -4.53 5.97 -5.91
CA ILE A 49 -3.82 7.26 -6.09
C ILE A 49 -2.62 7.08 -7.04
N GLY A 50 -1.91 5.95 -6.96
CA GLY A 50 -0.83 5.60 -7.88
C GLY A 50 -1.27 5.53 -9.34
N GLY A 51 -2.38 4.83 -9.61
CA GLY A 51 -3.00 4.73 -10.93
C GLY A 51 -3.51 6.08 -11.46
N TYR A 52 -4.12 6.88 -10.58
CA TYR A 52 -4.55 8.23 -10.92
C TYR A 52 -3.38 9.12 -11.35
N PHE A 53 -2.30 9.17 -10.57
CA PHE A 53 -1.13 9.98 -10.92
C PHE A 53 -0.36 9.42 -12.13
N PHE A 54 -0.38 8.11 -12.34
CA PHE A 54 0.15 7.52 -13.58
C PHE A 54 -0.61 8.04 -14.80
N ALA A 55 -1.93 7.96 -14.78
CA ALA A 55 -2.78 8.44 -15.89
C ALA A 55 -2.64 9.96 -16.12
N LEU A 56 -2.63 10.75 -15.03
CA LEU A 56 -2.43 12.20 -15.09
C LEU A 56 -1.10 12.58 -15.75
N GLN A 57 -0.02 11.90 -15.40
CA GLN A 57 1.29 12.17 -15.98
C GLN A 57 1.39 11.62 -17.42
N ALA A 58 0.83 10.44 -17.69
CA ALA A 58 0.81 9.85 -19.01
C ALA A 58 0.05 10.72 -20.04
N ALA A 59 -1.00 11.40 -19.60
CA ALA A 59 -1.72 12.37 -20.43
C ALA A 59 -0.86 13.60 -20.78
N LYS A 60 0.09 13.99 -19.90
CA LYS A 60 0.94 15.17 -20.12
C LYS A 60 2.20 14.88 -20.95
N ILE A 61 2.89 13.79 -20.66
CA ILE A 61 4.23 13.50 -21.24
C ILE A 61 4.31 12.15 -21.95
N GLY A 62 3.21 11.41 -22.02
CA GLY A 62 3.14 10.06 -22.59
C GLY A 62 3.55 8.95 -21.63
N SER A 63 2.96 7.77 -21.77
CA SER A 63 3.18 6.63 -20.83
C SER A 63 4.63 6.16 -20.80
N ARG A 64 5.33 6.09 -21.94
CA ARG A 64 6.73 5.68 -22.00
C ARG A 64 7.65 6.61 -21.20
N ALA A 65 7.45 7.93 -21.32
CA ALA A 65 8.22 8.92 -20.56
C ALA A 65 7.95 8.82 -19.07
N VAL A 66 6.68 8.63 -18.68
CA VAL A 66 6.29 8.38 -17.29
C VAL A 66 6.95 7.11 -16.75
N THR A 67 6.91 6.00 -17.50
CA THR A 67 7.53 4.74 -17.09
C THR A 67 9.04 4.90 -16.89
N LYS A 68 9.74 5.57 -17.80
CA LYS A 68 11.17 5.86 -17.64
C LYS A 68 11.48 6.68 -16.38
N ASP A 69 10.65 7.69 -16.09
CA ASP A 69 10.78 8.47 -14.85
C ASP A 69 10.48 7.61 -13.60
N ARG A 70 9.46 6.73 -13.66
CA ARG A 70 9.12 5.81 -12.57
C ARG A 70 10.19 4.75 -12.33
N ILE A 71 10.79 4.18 -13.37
CA ILE A 71 11.92 3.25 -13.23
C ILE A 71 13.04 3.91 -12.43
N ARG A 72 13.37 5.16 -12.69
CA ARG A 72 14.36 5.88 -11.91
C ARG A 72 13.90 6.18 -10.48
N ARG A 73 12.69 6.76 -10.33
CA ARG A 73 12.19 7.24 -9.02
C ARG A 73 11.82 6.13 -8.05
N LEU A 74 11.41 4.97 -8.56
CA LEU A 74 11.08 3.82 -7.74
C LEU A 74 12.23 2.79 -7.75
N GLY A 75 12.81 2.49 -8.93
CA GLY A 75 13.80 1.44 -9.08
C GLY A 75 15.08 1.71 -8.32
N VAL A 76 15.62 2.95 -8.37
CA VAL A 76 16.85 3.28 -7.62
C VAL A 76 16.65 3.10 -6.11
N PRO A 77 15.62 3.69 -5.46
CA PRO A 77 15.37 3.43 -4.04
C PRO A 77 15.07 1.95 -3.72
N ILE A 78 14.34 1.24 -4.58
CA ILE A 78 14.11 -0.20 -4.41
C ILE A 78 15.44 -0.94 -4.29
N MET A 79 16.35 -0.74 -5.23
CA MET A 79 17.66 -1.41 -5.23
C MET A 79 18.47 -1.07 -3.97
N VAL A 80 18.51 0.21 -3.58
CA VAL A 80 19.24 0.64 -2.37
C VAL A 80 18.66 -0.03 -1.12
N PHE A 81 17.33 -0.08 -0.99
CA PHE A 81 16.70 -0.66 0.19
C PHE A 81 16.84 -2.19 0.21
N LEU A 82 16.61 -2.86 -0.91
CA LEU A 82 16.74 -4.32 -0.99
C LEU A 82 18.16 -4.81 -0.73
N LEU A 83 19.17 -4.07 -1.19
CA LEU A 83 20.57 -4.51 -1.09
C LEU A 83 21.26 -4.04 0.20
N ILE A 84 20.83 -2.93 0.80
CA ILE A 84 21.54 -2.33 1.94
C ILE A 84 20.64 -2.31 3.19
N PHE A 85 19.52 -1.58 3.14
CA PHE A 85 18.73 -1.31 4.34
C PHE A 85 17.94 -2.52 4.84
N ASN A 86 17.30 -3.28 3.95
CA ASN A 86 16.48 -4.42 4.36
C ASN A 86 17.32 -5.54 5.00
N PRO A 87 18.49 -5.97 4.44
CA PRO A 87 19.34 -6.93 5.12
C PRO A 87 19.76 -6.47 6.52
N ILE A 88 20.17 -5.22 6.66
CA ILE A 88 20.55 -4.65 7.96
C ILE A 88 19.35 -4.60 8.92
N THR A 89 18.17 -4.20 8.43
CA THR A 89 16.94 -4.18 9.22
C THR A 89 16.58 -5.56 9.75
N ILE A 90 16.62 -6.58 8.89
CA ILE A 90 16.33 -7.97 9.24
C ILE A 90 17.34 -8.48 10.25
N TYR A 91 18.62 -8.17 10.06
CA TYR A 91 19.67 -8.55 11.00
C TYR A 91 19.45 -7.96 12.39
N ILE A 92 19.22 -6.64 12.50
CA ILE A 92 18.97 -5.97 13.79
C ILE A 92 17.70 -6.52 14.45
N TRP A 93 16.66 -6.79 13.67
CA TRP A 93 15.38 -7.34 14.17
C TRP A 93 15.58 -8.73 14.78
N ASN A 94 16.28 -9.62 14.07
CA ASN A 94 16.54 -10.98 14.52
C ASN A 94 17.57 -11.06 15.65
N ALA A 95 18.58 -10.19 15.64
CA ALA A 95 19.55 -10.09 16.73
C ALA A 95 18.91 -9.76 18.08
N ARG A 96 17.81 -9.01 18.06
CA ARG A 96 17.02 -8.71 19.26
C ARG A 96 16.32 -9.96 19.85
N GLU A 97 16.01 -10.93 19.03
CA GLU A 97 15.30 -12.17 19.43
C GLU A 97 16.29 -13.34 19.64
N ASP A 98 17.58 -13.05 19.85
CA ASP A 98 18.68 -14.03 19.98
C ASP A 98 18.82 -14.96 18.77
N GLN A 99 18.32 -14.52 17.61
CA GLN A 99 18.45 -15.22 16.34
C GLN A 99 19.46 -14.48 15.46
N TYR A 100 20.70 -14.98 15.38
CA TYR A 100 21.80 -14.38 14.60
C TYR A 100 21.93 -15.03 13.21
N PRO A 101 21.19 -14.56 12.19
CA PRO A 101 21.41 -15.04 10.83
C PRO A 101 22.63 -14.38 10.18
N GLU A 102 23.27 -15.08 9.27
CA GLU A 102 24.17 -14.44 8.31
C GLU A 102 23.38 -13.47 7.45
N VAL A 103 23.76 -12.17 7.48
CA VAL A 103 22.95 -11.04 6.96
C VAL A 103 22.42 -11.26 5.55
N TYR A 104 23.25 -11.74 4.62
CA TYR A 104 22.84 -11.93 3.24
C TYR A 104 22.18 -13.29 2.97
N TYR A 105 22.61 -14.34 3.65
CA TYR A 105 22.01 -15.66 3.50
C TYR A 105 20.52 -15.62 3.83
N TYR A 106 20.18 -15.03 4.95
CA TYR A 106 18.79 -14.92 5.40
C TYR A 106 17.99 -13.89 4.62
N ALA A 107 18.59 -12.81 4.14
CA ALA A 107 17.88 -11.83 3.31
C ALA A 107 17.32 -12.43 2.01
N PHE A 108 18.02 -13.42 1.43
CA PHE A 108 17.67 -14.00 0.14
C PHE A 108 17.12 -15.44 0.22
N ASN A 109 17.46 -16.18 1.27
CA ASN A 109 17.16 -17.62 1.40
C ASN A 109 16.29 -17.96 2.61
N MET A 110 15.69 -16.96 3.29
CA MET A 110 14.85 -17.25 4.45
C MET A 110 13.75 -18.24 4.12
N PRO A 111 13.63 -19.36 4.84
CA PRO A 111 12.47 -20.22 4.80
C PRO A 111 11.21 -19.40 5.12
N GLY A 112 10.12 -19.63 4.41
CA GLY A 112 8.87 -18.87 4.58
C GLY A 112 8.33 -18.83 6.01
N GLU A 113 8.71 -19.77 6.85
CA GLU A 113 8.32 -19.84 8.26
C GLU A 113 8.90 -18.71 9.12
N TYR A 114 10.15 -18.31 8.92
CA TYR A 114 10.74 -17.17 9.63
C TYR A 114 10.16 -15.81 9.23
N LEU A 115 9.70 -15.70 8.00
CA LEU A 115 9.10 -14.48 7.48
C LEU A 115 7.59 -14.44 7.65
N ASN A 116 6.95 -15.59 7.87
CA ASN A 116 5.51 -15.69 8.10
C ASN A 116 5.07 -15.12 9.46
N THR A 117 5.95 -15.02 10.43
CA THR A 117 5.65 -14.36 11.71
C THR A 117 5.38 -12.88 11.57
N HIS A 118 5.86 -12.23 10.49
CA HIS A 118 5.71 -10.79 10.27
C HIS A 118 5.13 -10.42 8.88
N GLY A 119 4.76 -11.39 8.07
CA GLY A 119 4.02 -11.18 6.81
C GLY A 119 4.78 -10.49 5.69
N ALA A 120 6.06 -10.18 5.86
CA ALA A 120 6.85 -9.48 4.85
C ALA A 120 8.18 -10.21 4.64
N GLY A 121 8.39 -10.76 3.45
CA GLY A 121 9.66 -11.35 3.06
C GLY A 121 10.85 -10.38 3.11
N TRP A 122 11.98 -10.78 2.54
CA TRP A 122 13.21 -9.98 2.39
C TRP A 122 12.96 -8.55 1.85
N HIS A 123 11.85 -8.34 1.14
CA HIS A 123 11.44 -7.04 0.62
C HIS A 123 10.80 -6.13 1.68
N LEU A 124 10.44 -6.64 2.88
CA LEU A 124 9.74 -5.89 3.93
C LEU A 124 8.57 -5.07 3.32
N HIS A 125 8.50 -3.77 3.62
CA HIS A 125 7.48 -2.86 3.09
C HIS A 125 7.74 -2.40 1.63
N ILE A 126 8.94 -2.63 1.08
CA ILE A 126 9.33 -2.19 -0.27
C ILE A 126 8.54 -2.90 -1.38
N TRP A 127 7.92 -4.07 -1.07
CA TRP A 127 7.06 -4.79 -2.00
C TRP A 127 6.05 -3.89 -2.74
N PHE A 128 5.51 -2.90 -2.05
CA PHE A 128 4.55 -1.98 -2.63
C PHE A 128 5.14 -1.13 -3.78
N LEU A 129 6.38 -0.65 -3.64
CA LEU A 129 7.07 0.06 -4.71
C LEU A 129 7.36 -0.85 -5.90
N VAL A 130 7.71 -2.12 -5.62
CA VAL A 130 7.95 -3.12 -6.68
C VAL A 130 6.66 -3.33 -7.48
N VAL A 131 5.53 -3.56 -6.80
CA VAL A 131 4.22 -3.72 -7.45
C VAL A 131 3.83 -2.49 -8.26
N LEU A 132 4.01 -1.27 -7.73
CA LEU A 132 3.78 -0.04 -8.49
C LEU A 132 4.67 0.07 -9.73
N LEU A 133 5.94 -0.32 -9.60
CA LEU A 133 6.87 -0.31 -10.73
C LEU A 133 6.44 -1.31 -11.80
N VAL A 134 6.04 -2.52 -11.41
CA VAL A 134 5.50 -3.54 -12.32
C VAL A 134 4.30 -3.00 -13.10
N TYR A 135 3.33 -2.35 -12.43
CA TYR A 135 2.19 -1.73 -13.13
C TYR A 135 2.62 -0.63 -14.10
N CYS A 136 3.55 0.23 -13.69
CA CYS A 136 4.04 1.29 -14.58
C CYS A 136 4.75 0.73 -15.81
N VAL A 137 5.50 -0.36 -15.66
CA VAL A 137 6.21 -1.03 -16.77
C VAL A 137 5.21 -1.75 -17.68
N ALA A 138 4.29 -2.53 -17.11
CA ALA A 138 3.25 -3.25 -17.86
C ALA A 138 2.38 -2.29 -18.68
N LEU A 139 2.11 -1.09 -18.15
CA LEU A 139 1.30 -0.08 -18.80
C LEU A 139 2.11 0.94 -19.60
N SER A 140 3.39 0.70 -19.86
CA SER A 140 4.22 1.60 -20.69
C SER A 140 3.68 1.79 -22.13
N GLY A 141 3.00 0.78 -22.66
CA GLY A 141 2.28 0.83 -23.94
C GLY A 141 0.82 1.27 -23.82
N PHE A 142 0.30 1.53 -22.63
CA PHE A 142 -1.13 1.69 -22.34
C PHE A 142 -1.78 2.94 -22.97
N THR A 143 -1.02 3.98 -23.29
CA THR A 143 -1.56 5.12 -24.05
C THR A 143 -2.10 4.73 -25.43
N LEU A 144 -1.63 3.60 -25.96
CA LEU A 144 -2.21 2.98 -27.16
C LEU A 144 -3.53 2.26 -26.82
N LEU A 145 -3.62 1.63 -25.65
CA LEU A 145 -4.79 0.86 -25.20
C LEU A 145 -5.96 1.77 -24.76
N ILE A 146 -5.71 2.97 -24.20
CA ILE A 146 -6.77 3.94 -23.86
C ILE A 146 -7.49 4.44 -25.13
N LYS A 147 -6.82 4.43 -26.27
CA LYS A 147 -7.43 4.76 -27.57
C LYS A 147 -8.30 3.63 -28.13
N ILE A 148 -8.27 2.43 -27.52
CA ILE A 148 -9.04 1.27 -27.97
C ILE A 148 -10.48 1.37 -27.44
N SER A 149 -11.43 1.16 -28.32
CA SER A 149 -12.87 1.23 -28.10
C SER A 149 -13.43 0.65 -26.79
N PRO A 150 -13.00 -0.52 -26.27
CA PRO A 150 -13.62 -1.12 -25.08
C PRO A 150 -13.50 -0.26 -23.81
N PHE A 151 -12.35 0.37 -23.57
CA PHE A 151 -12.17 1.23 -22.40
C PHE A 151 -13.08 2.45 -22.43
N ASN A 152 -13.17 3.11 -23.59
CA ASN A 152 -14.04 4.28 -23.79
C ASN A 152 -15.51 3.89 -23.63
N ASN A 153 -15.92 2.70 -24.08
CA ASN A 153 -17.27 2.20 -23.93
C ASN A 153 -17.64 1.96 -22.46
N VAL A 154 -16.72 1.40 -21.66
CA VAL A 154 -16.92 1.23 -20.21
C VAL A 154 -17.07 2.58 -19.52
N VAL A 155 -16.20 3.55 -19.83
CA VAL A 155 -16.30 4.90 -19.26
C VAL A 155 -17.61 5.55 -19.66
N ALA A 156 -17.99 5.52 -20.94
CA ALA A 156 -19.25 6.09 -21.44
C ALA A 156 -20.49 5.42 -20.82
N PHE A 157 -20.44 4.12 -20.55
CA PHE A 157 -21.50 3.40 -19.88
C PHE A 157 -21.65 3.89 -18.41
N LEU A 158 -20.54 4.00 -17.67
CA LEU A 158 -20.54 4.49 -16.30
C LEU A 158 -21.04 5.96 -16.21
N GLU A 159 -20.75 6.79 -17.20
CA GLU A 159 -21.16 8.19 -17.20
C GLU A 159 -22.69 8.39 -17.28
N LYS A 160 -23.43 7.39 -17.74
CA LYS A 160 -24.91 7.42 -17.81
C LYS A 160 -25.60 7.02 -16.50
N MET A 161 -24.85 6.45 -15.53
CA MET A 161 -25.40 5.88 -14.32
C MET A 161 -25.46 6.88 -13.16
N PRO A 162 -26.38 6.69 -12.20
CA PRO A 162 -26.38 7.44 -10.95
C PRO A 162 -25.16 7.05 -10.08
N ASN A 163 -24.68 7.98 -9.24
CA ASN A 163 -23.47 7.77 -8.43
C ASN A 163 -23.53 6.53 -7.54
N TRP A 164 -24.69 6.25 -6.91
CA TRP A 164 -24.85 5.09 -6.05
C TRP A 164 -24.66 3.76 -6.79
N LEU A 165 -25.12 3.67 -8.04
CA LEU A 165 -24.97 2.46 -8.85
C LEU A 165 -23.52 2.30 -9.35
N ILE A 166 -22.86 3.40 -9.71
CA ILE A 166 -21.43 3.40 -10.01
C ILE A 166 -20.62 2.84 -8.85
N LEU A 167 -20.91 3.30 -7.60
CA LEU A 167 -20.20 2.82 -6.41
C LEU A 167 -20.38 1.31 -6.21
N ILE A 168 -21.60 0.79 -6.38
CA ILE A 168 -21.87 -0.66 -6.27
C ILE A 168 -21.08 -1.43 -7.34
N ILE A 169 -21.15 -1.00 -8.60
CA ILE A 169 -20.45 -1.66 -9.72
C ILE A 169 -18.94 -1.67 -9.46
N LEU A 170 -18.36 -0.54 -9.08
CA LEU A 170 -16.93 -0.45 -8.81
C LEU A 170 -16.53 -1.29 -7.59
N ALA A 171 -17.31 -1.27 -6.51
CA ALA A 171 -17.05 -2.07 -5.32
C ALA A 171 -17.10 -3.57 -5.64
N VAL A 172 -18.16 -4.03 -6.31
CA VAL A 172 -18.31 -5.45 -6.69
C VAL A 172 -17.22 -5.88 -7.67
N THR A 173 -16.94 -5.06 -8.68
CA THR A 173 -15.94 -5.40 -9.71
C THR A 173 -14.53 -5.45 -9.13
N THR A 174 -14.12 -4.45 -8.36
CA THR A 174 -12.76 -4.42 -7.78
C THR A 174 -12.57 -5.53 -6.75
N SER A 175 -13.57 -5.79 -5.90
CA SER A 175 -13.51 -6.85 -4.89
C SER A 175 -13.56 -8.25 -5.51
N GLY A 176 -14.39 -8.43 -6.54
CA GLY A 176 -14.46 -9.69 -7.29
C GLY A 176 -13.15 -9.99 -8.02
N LEU A 177 -12.59 -9.00 -8.72
CA LEU A 177 -11.30 -9.16 -9.41
C LEU A 177 -10.13 -9.35 -8.43
N PHE A 178 -10.20 -8.76 -7.23
CA PHE A 178 -9.23 -9.05 -6.17
C PHE A 178 -9.30 -10.52 -5.75
N ALA A 179 -10.51 -11.04 -5.48
CA ALA A 179 -10.71 -12.45 -5.14
C ALA A 179 -10.24 -13.39 -6.27
N VAL A 180 -10.53 -13.04 -7.53
CA VAL A 180 -10.01 -13.76 -8.71
C VAL A 180 -8.48 -13.72 -8.75
N GLY A 181 -7.85 -12.58 -8.50
CA GLY A 181 -6.38 -12.45 -8.44
C GLY A 181 -5.77 -13.36 -7.37
N ARG A 182 -6.43 -13.48 -6.20
CA ARG A 182 -6.04 -14.42 -5.14
C ARG A 182 -6.16 -15.89 -5.60
N ALA A 183 -7.27 -16.22 -6.24
CA ALA A 183 -7.51 -17.57 -6.77
C ALA A 183 -6.49 -17.92 -7.88
N LEU A 184 -6.23 -17.01 -8.81
CA LEU A 184 -5.22 -17.22 -9.85
C LEU A 184 -3.83 -17.43 -9.26
N HIS A 185 -3.45 -16.63 -8.24
CA HIS A 185 -2.19 -16.85 -7.55
C HIS A 185 -2.12 -18.24 -6.94
N PHE A 186 -3.15 -18.64 -6.20
CA PHE A 186 -3.22 -19.96 -5.57
C PHE A 186 -3.14 -21.10 -6.60
N LEU A 187 -3.91 -21.03 -7.69
CA LEU A 187 -4.00 -22.11 -8.66
C LEU A 187 -2.77 -22.23 -9.58
N LEU A 188 -2.19 -21.08 -10.00
CA LEU A 188 -1.18 -21.07 -11.05
C LEU A 188 0.23 -20.82 -10.53
N PHE A 189 0.38 -20.03 -9.48
CA PHE A 189 1.68 -19.53 -9.05
C PHE A 189 2.15 -20.06 -7.69
N GLN A 190 1.25 -20.55 -6.83
CA GLN A 190 1.64 -21.01 -5.50
C GLN A 190 2.69 -22.11 -5.56
N ASN A 191 2.53 -23.09 -6.45
CA ASN A 191 3.49 -24.18 -6.59
C ASN A 191 4.83 -23.74 -7.21
N LEU A 192 4.83 -22.67 -8.04
CA LEU A 192 6.02 -22.13 -8.67
C LEU A 192 6.80 -21.18 -7.75
N THR A 193 6.10 -20.53 -6.81
CA THR A 193 6.66 -19.48 -5.97
C THR A 193 6.59 -19.79 -4.48
N LYS A 194 6.09 -20.98 -4.10
CA LYS A 194 5.72 -21.36 -2.71
C LYS A 194 6.81 -21.06 -1.67
N GLU A 195 8.05 -21.28 -2.03
CA GLU A 195 9.20 -21.04 -1.17
C GLU A 195 10.11 -19.92 -1.70
N GLY A 196 9.68 -19.24 -2.76
CA GLY A 196 10.48 -18.23 -3.42
C GLY A 196 10.25 -16.80 -2.88
N PRO A 197 11.27 -15.95 -2.96
CA PRO A 197 11.22 -14.57 -2.47
C PRO A 197 10.18 -13.70 -3.17
N PHE A 198 9.65 -14.13 -4.31
CA PHE A 198 8.71 -13.38 -5.12
C PHE A 198 7.24 -13.74 -4.90
N ASN A 199 6.94 -14.77 -4.10
CA ASN A 199 5.57 -15.26 -3.91
C ASN A 199 4.61 -14.12 -3.52
N TYR A 200 4.94 -13.35 -2.51
CA TYR A 200 4.11 -12.24 -2.04
C TYR A 200 3.98 -11.11 -3.09
N ILE A 201 5.05 -10.80 -3.83
CA ILE A 201 5.04 -9.77 -4.88
C ILE A 201 4.12 -10.18 -6.03
N VAL A 202 4.18 -11.45 -6.49
CA VAL A 202 3.28 -11.99 -7.53
C VAL A 202 1.84 -11.92 -7.06
N GLN A 203 1.56 -12.39 -5.84
CA GLN A 203 0.24 -12.33 -5.24
C GLN A 203 -0.28 -10.89 -5.18
N ALA A 204 0.50 -9.96 -4.61
CA ALA A 204 0.12 -8.55 -4.50
C ALA A 204 -0.09 -7.90 -5.88
N THR A 205 0.74 -8.25 -6.87
CA THR A 205 0.58 -7.75 -8.24
C THR A 205 -0.75 -8.18 -8.85
N LEU A 206 -1.14 -9.44 -8.68
CA LEU A 206 -2.42 -9.93 -9.22
C LEU A 206 -3.62 -9.34 -8.48
N THR A 207 -3.54 -9.27 -7.15
CA THR A 207 -4.68 -8.86 -6.31
C THR A 207 -4.95 -7.37 -6.35
N TYR A 208 -3.93 -6.52 -6.39
CA TYR A 208 -4.11 -5.05 -6.38
C TYR A 208 -4.26 -4.42 -7.77
N ALA A 209 -4.11 -5.19 -8.86
CA ALA A 209 -4.27 -4.67 -10.23
C ALA A 209 -5.63 -3.96 -10.48
N PRO A 210 -6.78 -4.46 -9.98
CA PRO A 210 -8.07 -3.79 -10.16
C PRO A 210 -8.11 -2.38 -9.55
N PHE A 211 -7.45 -2.17 -8.41
CA PHE A 211 -7.40 -0.87 -7.75
C PHE A 211 -6.50 0.12 -8.49
N PHE A 212 -5.42 -0.36 -9.12
CA PHE A 212 -4.62 0.50 -10.00
C PHE A 212 -5.39 0.90 -11.25
N ALA A 213 -6.08 -0.04 -11.88
CA ALA A 213 -6.98 0.22 -13.00
C ALA A 213 -8.09 1.19 -12.62
N LEU A 214 -8.70 1.04 -11.42
CA LEU A 214 -9.68 1.99 -10.90
C LEU A 214 -9.10 3.40 -10.79
N GLY A 215 -7.85 3.55 -10.36
CA GLY A 215 -7.16 4.85 -10.32
C GLY A 215 -7.07 5.51 -11.70
N ILE A 216 -6.83 4.72 -12.75
CA ILE A 216 -6.83 5.21 -14.14
C ILE A 216 -8.24 5.63 -14.59
N VAL A 217 -9.26 4.82 -14.29
CA VAL A 217 -10.66 5.18 -14.58
C VAL A 217 -11.07 6.45 -13.81
N PHE A 218 -10.66 6.56 -12.56
CA PHE A 218 -10.88 7.72 -11.70
C PHE A 218 -10.32 9.03 -12.30
N TYR A 219 -9.20 8.97 -13.02
CA TYR A 219 -8.66 10.10 -13.76
C TYR A 219 -9.47 10.42 -15.05
N ASN A 220 -9.87 9.38 -15.78
CA ASN A 220 -10.47 9.55 -17.12
C ASN A 220 -11.98 9.84 -17.11
N SER A 221 -12.70 9.58 -16.01
CA SER A 221 -14.14 9.84 -15.89
C SER A 221 -14.45 10.82 -14.76
N LYS A 222 -14.98 11.99 -15.12
CA LYS A 222 -15.47 12.99 -14.16
C LYS A 222 -16.62 12.43 -13.30
N LYS A 223 -17.43 11.55 -13.88
CA LYS A 223 -18.56 10.93 -13.18
C LYS A 223 -18.09 9.95 -12.13
N VAL A 224 -17.14 9.06 -12.44
CA VAL A 224 -16.51 8.16 -11.47
C VAL A 224 -15.78 8.95 -10.39
N PHE A 225 -15.06 10.02 -10.79
CA PHE A 225 -14.43 10.93 -9.83
C PHE A 225 -15.47 11.50 -8.85
N SER A 226 -16.58 12.03 -9.34
CA SER A 226 -17.67 12.57 -8.51
C SER A 226 -18.31 11.48 -7.63
N ALA A 227 -18.56 10.29 -8.18
CA ALA A 227 -19.13 9.16 -7.43
C ALA A 227 -18.25 8.75 -6.26
N MET A 228 -16.93 8.61 -6.47
CA MET A 228 -15.99 8.24 -5.40
C MET A 228 -15.82 9.32 -4.32
N HIS A 229 -16.25 10.56 -4.59
CA HIS A 229 -16.32 11.64 -3.59
C HIS A 229 -17.73 11.77 -2.99
N SER A 230 -18.68 10.94 -3.36
CA SER A 230 -19.99 10.88 -2.75
C SER A 230 -20.06 9.76 -1.72
N VAL A 231 -20.41 10.08 -0.47
CA VAL A 231 -20.56 9.07 0.59
C VAL A 231 -22.00 8.54 0.58
N SER A 232 -22.14 7.25 0.40
CA SER A 232 -23.40 6.53 0.66
C SER A 232 -23.32 5.85 2.02
N ILE A 233 -23.86 6.49 3.05
CA ILE A 233 -23.89 5.93 4.41
C ILE A 233 -24.60 4.57 4.43
N PHE A 234 -25.71 4.45 3.71
CA PHE A 234 -26.47 3.20 3.62
C PHE A 234 -25.60 2.07 3.04
N GLN A 235 -24.96 2.29 1.90
CA GLN A 235 -24.08 1.30 1.26
C GLN A 235 -22.89 0.94 2.15
N THR A 236 -22.34 1.92 2.85
CA THR A 236 -21.26 1.68 3.81
C THR A 236 -21.73 0.77 4.94
N ILE A 237 -22.86 1.06 5.57
CA ILE A 237 -23.42 0.22 6.64
C ILE A 237 -23.70 -1.20 6.14
N VAL A 238 -24.34 -1.35 4.98
CA VAL A 238 -24.62 -2.66 4.39
C VAL A 238 -23.33 -3.44 4.14
N SER A 239 -22.27 -2.78 3.63
CA SER A 239 -20.99 -3.43 3.41
C SER A 239 -20.32 -3.93 4.69
N TRP A 240 -20.44 -3.19 5.79
CA TRP A 240 -19.93 -3.60 7.09
C TRP A 240 -20.74 -4.71 7.74
N ILE A 241 -22.08 -4.67 7.61
CA ILE A 241 -22.96 -5.76 8.07
C ILE A 241 -22.60 -7.04 7.29
N PHE A 242 -22.40 -6.95 5.98
CA PHE A 242 -21.99 -8.08 5.17
C PHE A 242 -20.63 -8.64 5.62
N LEU A 243 -19.65 -7.78 5.85
CA LEU A 243 -18.33 -8.18 6.37
C LEU A 243 -18.46 -8.89 7.74
N ALA A 244 -19.23 -8.31 8.66
CA ALA A 244 -19.45 -8.89 9.98
C ALA A 244 -20.17 -10.25 9.89
N ALA A 245 -21.17 -10.39 9.01
CA ALA A 245 -21.87 -11.65 8.78
C ALA A 245 -20.95 -12.73 8.21
N VAL A 246 -20.09 -12.40 7.27
CA VAL A 246 -19.10 -13.35 6.72
C VAL A 246 -18.08 -13.76 7.78
N TRP A 247 -17.62 -12.84 8.62
CA TRP A 247 -16.68 -13.13 9.69
C TRP A 247 -17.28 -13.99 10.82
N SER A 248 -18.49 -13.66 11.28
CA SER A 248 -19.17 -14.42 12.34
C SER A 248 -19.55 -15.84 11.91
N ASN A 249 -19.86 -16.03 10.63
CA ASN A 249 -20.25 -17.33 10.07
C ASN A 249 -19.13 -18.07 9.34
N GLY A 250 -17.88 -17.63 9.45
CA GLY A 250 -16.75 -18.16 8.66
C GLY A 250 -16.58 -19.68 8.74
N ARG A 251 -16.80 -20.29 9.93
CA ARG A 251 -16.74 -21.76 10.09
C ARG A 251 -17.87 -22.45 9.34
N SER A 252 -19.10 -21.98 9.47
CA SER A 252 -20.28 -22.54 8.77
C SER A 252 -20.13 -22.42 7.26
N ILE A 253 -19.67 -21.28 6.76
CA ILE A 253 -19.40 -21.05 5.34
C ILE A 253 -18.35 -22.06 4.85
N SER A 254 -17.22 -22.21 5.58
CA SER A 254 -16.14 -23.13 5.22
C SER A 254 -16.60 -24.59 5.19
N THR A 255 -17.45 -25.03 6.12
CA THR A 255 -18.02 -26.40 6.13
C THR A 255 -19.01 -26.62 4.99
N THR A 256 -19.73 -25.57 4.56
CA THR A 256 -20.76 -25.68 3.52
C THR A 256 -20.19 -25.68 2.11
N ILE A 257 -19.26 -24.76 1.82
CA ILE A 257 -18.73 -24.56 0.46
C ILE A 257 -17.25 -24.92 0.31
N GLY A 258 -16.61 -25.40 1.37
CA GLY A 258 -15.18 -25.72 1.40
C GLY A 258 -14.28 -24.53 1.74
N PHE A 259 -13.02 -24.83 2.07
CA PHE A 259 -12.06 -23.83 2.56
C PHE A 259 -11.72 -22.75 1.50
N ALA A 260 -11.34 -23.16 0.30
CA ALA A 260 -10.89 -22.21 -0.73
C ALA A 260 -11.99 -21.24 -1.20
N PRO A 261 -13.25 -21.67 -1.47
CA PRO A 261 -14.34 -20.74 -1.75
C PRO A 261 -14.68 -19.85 -0.58
N SER A 262 -14.63 -20.34 0.68
CA SER A 262 -14.90 -19.52 1.86
C SER A 262 -13.88 -18.39 2.04
N GLU A 263 -12.60 -18.65 1.74
CA GLU A 263 -11.56 -17.61 1.72
C GLU A 263 -11.82 -16.56 0.63
N ALA A 264 -12.28 -16.98 -0.55
CA ALA A 264 -12.65 -16.05 -1.61
C ALA A 264 -13.81 -15.12 -1.18
N VAL A 265 -14.83 -15.67 -0.52
CA VAL A 265 -15.95 -14.88 0.03
C VAL A 265 -15.48 -13.92 1.11
N ARG A 266 -14.59 -14.37 2.01
CA ARG A 266 -14.01 -13.54 3.06
C ARG A 266 -13.20 -12.36 2.48
N HIS A 267 -12.33 -12.63 1.51
CA HIS A 267 -11.57 -11.59 0.83
C HIS A 267 -12.49 -10.62 0.09
N PHE A 268 -13.49 -11.14 -0.64
CA PHE A 268 -14.47 -10.28 -1.30
C PHE A 268 -15.15 -9.33 -0.30
N ALA A 269 -15.64 -9.82 0.84
CA ALA A 269 -16.30 -9.00 1.85
C ALA A 269 -15.38 -7.93 2.44
N GLN A 270 -14.11 -8.28 2.71
CA GLN A 270 -13.10 -7.34 3.20
C GLN A 270 -12.80 -6.23 2.19
N GLU A 271 -12.63 -6.59 0.92
CA GLU A 271 -12.34 -5.64 -0.15
C GLU A 271 -13.54 -4.75 -0.43
N PHE A 272 -14.75 -5.32 -0.39
CA PHE A 272 -16.01 -4.61 -0.60
C PHE A 272 -16.24 -3.54 0.49
N ALA A 273 -16.09 -3.90 1.76
CA ALA A 273 -16.17 -2.93 2.85
C ALA A 273 -15.03 -1.89 2.79
N GLY A 274 -13.81 -2.33 2.48
CA GLY A 274 -12.66 -1.45 2.34
C GLY A 274 -12.78 -0.43 1.20
N PHE A 275 -13.47 -0.77 0.10
CA PHE A 275 -13.77 0.17 -0.98
C PHE A 275 -14.57 1.38 -0.49
N TYR A 276 -15.61 1.15 0.32
CA TYR A 276 -16.41 2.26 0.87
C TYR A 276 -15.64 3.13 1.86
N ILE A 277 -14.68 2.55 2.61
CA ILE A 277 -13.76 3.36 3.44
C ILE A 277 -12.89 4.25 2.54
N CYS A 278 -12.41 3.74 1.40
CA CYS A 278 -11.67 4.57 0.45
C CYS A 278 -12.51 5.75 -0.05
N CYS A 279 -13.80 5.54 -0.37
CA CYS A 279 -14.71 6.60 -0.77
C CYS A 279 -14.90 7.64 0.36
N ILE A 280 -15.08 7.19 1.61
CA ILE A 280 -15.15 8.08 2.78
C ILE A 280 -13.87 8.92 2.89
N MET A 281 -12.70 8.32 2.73
CA MET A 281 -11.43 9.04 2.80
C MET A 281 -11.30 10.07 1.69
N PHE A 282 -11.67 9.75 0.45
CA PHE A 282 -11.71 10.73 -0.64
C PHE A 282 -12.67 11.87 -0.35
N PHE A 283 -13.88 11.58 0.14
CA PHE A 283 -14.86 12.60 0.52
C PHE A 283 -14.32 13.52 1.63
N VAL A 284 -13.87 12.95 2.75
CA VAL A 284 -13.39 13.70 3.91
C VAL A 284 -12.23 14.61 3.52
N PHE A 285 -11.21 14.06 2.87
CA PHE A 285 -10.04 14.86 2.49
C PHE A 285 -10.36 15.93 1.44
N SER A 286 -11.21 15.65 0.48
CA SER A 286 -11.62 16.64 -0.52
C SER A 286 -12.46 17.78 0.09
N ARG A 287 -13.22 17.50 1.16
CA ARG A 287 -14.10 18.48 1.81
C ARG A 287 -13.39 19.33 2.86
N TYR A 288 -12.49 18.72 3.63
CA TYR A 288 -11.87 19.38 4.80
C TYR A 288 -10.43 19.82 4.58
N VAL A 289 -9.70 19.24 3.62
CA VAL A 289 -8.31 19.61 3.30
C VAL A 289 -8.28 20.48 2.03
N ILE A 290 -9.01 21.59 2.05
CA ILE A 290 -9.17 22.48 0.89
C ILE A 290 -7.94 23.38 0.71
N LYS A 291 -7.34 23.86 1.80
CA LYS A 291 -6.22 24.79 1.77
C LYS A 291 -4.89 24.07 2.03
N GLN A 292 -3.91 24.37 1.19
CA GLN A 292 -2.55 23.91 1.41
C GLN A 292 -1.92 24.74 2.56
N ASN A 293 -1.60 24.05 3.64
CA ASN A 293 -0.84 24.62 4.74
C ASN A 293 0.62 24.13 4.64
N LYS A 294 1.56 24.91 5.18
CA LYS A 294 3.01 24.59 5.14
C LYS A 294 3.35 23.25 5.78
N ALA A 295 2.67 22.88 6.87
CA ALA A 295 2.88 21.60 7.55
C ALA A 295 2.40 20.41 6.69
N VAL A 296 1.20 20.48 6.12
CA VAL A 296 0.66 19.44 5.21
C VAL A 296 1.56 19.26 3.99
N ARG A 297 2.05 20.37 3.43
CA ARG A 297 3.00 20.33 2.31
C ARG A 297 4.29 19.62 2.72
N TYR A 298 4.88 20.02 3.85
CA TYR A 298 6.11 19.38 4.34
C TYR A 298 5.94 17.89 4.61
N LEU A 299 4.83 17.47 5.26
CA LEU A 299 4.50 16.07 5.49
C LEU A 299 4.30 15.30 4.18
N SER A 300 3.67 15.92 3.19
CA SER A 300 3.51 15.31 1.86
C SER A 300 4.84 15.16 1.14
N ASP A 301 5.69 16.19 1.17
CA ASP A 301 6.99 16.17 0.50
C ASP A 301 7.96 15.15 1.15
N SER A 302 7.89 15.02 2.48
CA SER A 302 8.69 14.05 3.25
C SER A 302 8.13 12.63 3.25
N SER A 303 6.86 12.45 2.87
CA SER A 303 6.15 11.16 2.99
C SER A 303 6.87 9.99 2.33
N TYR A 304 7.56 10.23 1.22
CA TYR A 304 8.31 9.19 0.53
C TYR A 304 9.57 8.77 1.30
N THR A 305 10.30 9.73 1.88
CA THR A 305 11.44 9.43 2.76
C THR A 305 10.98 8.70 4.03
N VAL A 306 9.87 9.15 4.64
CA VAL A 306 9.26 8.45 5.79
C VAL A 306 8.89 7.03 5.42
N TYR A 307 8.27 6.82 4.25
CA TYR A 307 7.94 5.48 3.75
C TYR A 307 9.16 4.58 3.64
N LEU A 308 10.24 5.07 3.10
CA LEU A 308 11.44 4.26 2.89
C LEU A 308 12.12 3.86 4.21
N PHE A 309 12.26 4.81 5.13
CA PHE A 309 13.09 4.63 6.32
C PHE A 309 12.34 4.16 7.56
N HIS A 310 11.01 4.26 7.64
CA HIS A 310 10.31 4.08 8.92
C HIS A 310 10.51 2.71 9.56
N ILE A 311 10.54 1.60 8.81
CA ILE A 311 10.76 0.27 9.42
C ILE A 311 12.18 0.15 9.94
N PHE A 312 13.19 0.57 9.17
CA PHE A 312 14.57 0.59 9.63
C PHE A 312 14.72 1.41 10.92
N VAL A 313 14.16 2.61 10.92
CA VAL A 313 14.22 3.50 12.10
C VAL A 313 13.46 2.92 13.28
N LEU A 314 12.24 2.35 13.07
CA LEU A 314 11.47 1.70 14.11
C LEU A 314 12.26 0.56 14.76
N VAL A 315 12.86 -0.32 13.96
CA VAL A 315 13.66 -1.45 14.48
C VAL A 315 14.85 -0.94 15.31
N CYS A 316 15.55 0.09 14.84
CA CYS A 316 16.67 0.71 15.60
C CYS A 316 16.18 1.36 16.91
N VAL A 317 15.07 2.10 16.85
CA VAL A 317 14.49 2.75 18.04
C VAL A 317 13.97 1.73 19.04
N ASP A 318 13.28 0.70 18.57
CA ASP A 318 12.77 -0.37 19.42
C ASP A 318 13.92 -1.12 20.08
N TRP A 319 15.00 -1.42 19.33
CA TRP A 319 16.21 -2.04 19.89
C TRP A 319 16.80 -1.19 21.02
N LEU A 320 16.88 0.12 20.82
CA LEU A 320 17.35 1.05 21.84
C LEU A 320 16.40 1.09 23.05
N LEU A 321 15.09 1.20 22.84
CA LEU A 321 14.10 1.31 23.91
C LEU A 321 14.01 0.02 24.76
N PHE A 322 14.17 -1.14 24.15
CA PHE A 322 14.22 -2.43 24.89
C PHE A 322 15.42 -2.56 25.83
N SER A 323 16.45 -1.73 25.65
CA SER A 323 17.55 -1.63 26.61
C SER A 323 17.13 -0.94 27.92
N PHE A 324 16.02 -0.20 27.92
CA PHE A 324 15.51 0.54 29.09
C PHE A 324 14.22 -0.03 29.66
N THR A 325 13.42 -0.72 28.88
CA THR A 325 12.13 -1.29 29.30
C THR A 325 11.76 -2.52 28.51
N VAL A 326 11.18 -3.51 29.20
CA VAL A 326 10.59 -4.70 28.58
C VAL A 326 9.11 -4.54 28.24
N ASN A 327 8.49 -3.40 28.58
CA ASN A 327 7.09 -3.15 28.33
C ASN A 327 6.86 -2.77 26.86
N ARG A 328 6.38 -3.72 26.08
CA ARG A 328 6.14 -3.59 24.63
C ARG A 328 5.16 -2.48 24.27
N LEU A 329 4.16 -2.19 25.13
CA LEU A 329 3.21 -1.11 24.89
C LEU A 329 3.87 0.28 25.04
N ILE A 330 4.77 0.43 26.00
CA ILE A 330 5.56 1.67 26.17
C ILE A 330 6.46 1.85 24.93
N VAL A 331 7.18 0.79 24.53
CA VAL A 331 8.03 0.83 23.33
C VAL A 331 7.20 1.25 22.12
N TYR A 332 6.05 0.63 21.87
CA TYR A 332 5.14 0.99 20.78
C TYR A 332 4.74 2.47 20.80
N ILE A 333 4.28 2.99 21.95
CA ILE A 333 3.80 4.38 22.04
C ILE A 333 4.94 5.37 21.83
N VAL A 334 6.14 5.10 22.33
CA VAL A 334 7.28 6.00 22.26
C VAL A 334 7.99 5.91 20.91
N SER A 335 8.06 4.73 20.30
CA SER A 335 8.74 4.54 19.01
C SER A 335 8.06 5.28 17.85
N ILE A 336 6.74 5.46 17.90
CA ILE A 336 6.01 6.18 16.83
C ILE A 336 6.51 7.62 16.66
N PRO A 337 6.42 8.51 17.66
CA PRO A 337 6.90 9.88 17.52
C PRO A 337 8.41 9.97 17.31
N MET A 338 9.21 9.08 17.91
CA MET A 338 10.64 9.02 17.69
C MET A 338 10.98 8.68 16.24
N ALA A 339 10.35 7.64 15.68
CA ALA A 339 10.57 7.25 14.28
C ALA A 339 10.16 8.39 13.31
N TYR A 340 9.05 9.07 13.60
CA TYR A 340 8.68 10.24 12.82
C TYR A 340 9.71 11.35 12.90
N ALA A 341 10.15 11.72 14.09
CA ALA A 341 11.15 12.78 14.29
C ALA A 341 12.44 12.46 13.52
N VAL A 342 12.94 11.22 13.65
CA VAL A 342 14.15 10.77 12.96
C VAL A 342 13.96 10.78 11.43
N CYS A 343 12.85 10.23 10.91
CA CYS A 343 12.59 10.22 9.47
C CYS A 343 12.45 11.63 8.87
N LEU A 344 11.80 12.56 9.59
CA LEU A 344 11.68 13.95 9.16
C LEU A 344 13.03 14.69 9.23
N ALA A 345 13.85 14.40 10.24
CA ALA A 345 15.22 14.92 10.34
C ALA A 345 16.09 14.39 9.19
N LEU A 346 16.03 13.08 8.90
CA LEU A 346 16.70 12.47 7.74
C LEU A 346 16.29 13.17 6.45
N HIS A 347 14.98 13.39 6.24
CA HIS A 347 14.48 14.09 5.06
C HIS A 347 15.07 15.49 4.94
N ARG A 348 15.00 16.28 6.02
CA ARG A 348 15.37 17.69 6.02
C ARG A 348 16.88 17.93 5.94
N TYR A 349 17.65 17.19 6.74
CA TYR A 349 19.07 17.50 6.95
C TYR A 349 20.02 16.62 6.14
N ILE A 350 19.57 15.47 5.66
CA ILE A 350 20.40 14.48 4.97
C ILE A 350 19.96 14.30 3.52
N VAL A 351 18.71 13.91 3.29
CA VAL A 351 18.24 13.55 1.94
C VAL A 351 18.05 14.78 1.05
N THR A 352 17.38 15.81 1.54
CA THR A 352 17.04 17.00 0.74
C THR A 352 18.28 17.85 0.35
N PRO A 353 19.26 18.08 1.25
CA PRO A 353 20.44 18.91 0.91
C PRO A 353 21.42 18.21 -0.06
N SER A 354 21.45 16.89 -0.10
CA SER A 354 22.39 16.14 -0.93
C SER A 354 21.74 15.68 -2.23
N PRO A 355 22.21 16.16 -3.40
CA PRO A 355 21.72 15.68 -4.70
C PRO A 355 21.88 14.17 -4.89
N MET A 356 23.00 13.60 -4.43
CA MET A 356 23.27 12.16 -4.50
C MET A 356 22.30 11.36 -3.65
N LEU A 357 22.07 11.75 -2.39
CA LEU A 357 21.11 11.05 -1.51
C LEU A 357 19.68 11.27 -1.98
N SER A 358 19.37 12.44 -2.55
CA SER A 358 18.07 12.71 -3.17
C SER A 358 17.83 11.82 -4.41
N LEU A 359 18.88 11.47 -5.17
CA LEU A 359 18.79 10.46 -6.23
C LEU A 359 18.57 9.06 -5.63
N LEU A 360 19.39 8.66 -4.66
CA LEU A 360 19.36 7.31 -4.09
C LEU A 360 18.05 7.02 -3.35
N PHE A 361 17.49 8.00 -2.63
CA PHE A 361 16.31 7.81 -1.79
C PHE A 361 15.01 8.39 -2.37
N ASN A 362 15.07 9.35 -3.29
CA ASN A 362 13.89 9.95 -3.91
C ASN A 362 13.88 9.81 -5.43
N GLY A 363 14.92 9.21 -6.04
CA GLY A 363 15.07 9.07 -7.48
C GLY A 363 15.05 10.42 -8.23
N LYS A 364 15.39 11.53 -7.55
CA LYS A 364 15.47 12.85 -8.18
C LYS A 364 16.66 12.91 -9.10
N SER A 365 16.56 13.62 -10.23
CA SER A 365 17.67 13.81 -11.16
C SER A 365 18.81 14.57 -10.49
N LEU A 366 20.06 14.19 -10.79
CA LEU A 366 21.26 14.94 -10.39
C LEU A 366 21.40 16.28 -11.14
N ARG A 367 20.57 16.53 -12.17
CA ARG A 367 20.58 17.83 -12.85
C ARG A 367 20.03 18.87 -11.86
N THR A 368 20.92 19.76 -11.41
CA THR A 368 20.55 21.06 -10.82
C THR A 368 19.61 21.79 -11.77
N PRO A 369 18.66 22.57 -11.24
CA PRO A 369 17.74 23.35 -12.07
C PRO A 369 18.44 24.28 -13.01
#